data_8385071e1dbd8b7815223639ddbeccbc
#
_entry.id   8385071e1dbd8b7815223639ddbeccbc
#
_cell.length_a   1.000
_cell.length_b   1.000
_cell.length_c   1.000
_cell.angle_alpha   90.00
_cell.angle_beta   90.00
_cell.angle_gamma   90.00
#
_symmetry.space_group_name_H-M   'P 1'
#
loop_
_entity.id
_entity.type
_entity.pdbx_description
1 polymer ?
#
loop_
_entity_poly.entity_id
_entity_poly.type
_entity_poly.pdbx_seq_one_letter_code
_entity_poly.pdbx_strand_id
1 'polypeptide(L)'
;VLNFIIGIIVMVYLLMSRDQFVGQGKKILFALCRKRSTCDVILKHLRAINRIFSGFVSGKLLDSLIIGIICGICLSLLHMPYAMLISVIVGITNIIPVFGPFFGAIPSAFILLLTDPGKCLIFIVFVIILQQVDGNIIGPKILGDSTGLSAFWVLFALLLFNHLMGFWGMLLGVPLFASFYYLLREFINARLRKKSFPLETQEYVHVSGIDEKGSISYLPPPVIEFHPLFRGEDSLW
;
A
#
# COMPACT_ATOMS: atom_id res chain seq x y z
N VAL A 1 -18.10 1.62 26.37
CA VAL A 1 -19.06 2.58 25.77
C VAL A 1 -18.58 4.01 26.00
N LEU A 2 -18.26 4.41 27.24
CA LEU A 2 -17.85 5.81 27.56
C LEU A 2 -16.62 6.26 26.75
N ASN A 3 -15.55 5.44 26.72
CA ASN A 3 -14.33 5.74 25.94
C ASN A 3 -14.58 5.89 24.45
N PHE A 4 -15.54 5.17 23.89
CA PHE A 4 -15.93 5.27 22.48
C PHE A 4 -16.64 6.61 22.20
N ILE A 5 -17.56 7.02 23.07
CA ILE A 5 -18.26 8.29 22.96
C ILE A 5 -17.27 9.46 23.08
N ILE A 6 -16.37 9.43 24.07
CA ILE A 6 -15.32 10.42 24.22
C ILE A 6 -14.43 10.48 22.97
N GLY A 7 -14.06 9.32 22.41
CA GLY A 7 -13.27 9.25 21.17
C GLY A 7 -13.96 9.93 20.00
N ILE A 8 -15.27 9.73 19.81
CA ILE A 8 -16.04 10.40 18.77
C ILE A 8 -16.08 11.91 18.98
N ILE A 9 -16.32 12.38 20.21
CA ILE A 9 -16.36 13.81 20.54
C ILE A 9 -15.01 14.45 20.23
N VAL A 10 -13.92 13.84 20.67
CA VAL A 10 -12.55 14.33 20.41
C VAL A 10 -12.26 14.35 18.90
N MET A 11 -12.68 13.31 18.16
CA MET A 11 -12.50 13.24 16.71
C MET A 11 -13.23 14.38 16.00
N VAL A 12 -14.50 14.62 16.35
CA VAL A 12 -15.30 15.73 15.78
C VAL A 12 -14.65 17.08 16.10
N TYR A 13 -14.21 17.28 17.35
CA TYR A 13 -13.52 18.51 17.77
C TYR A 13 -12.23 18.74 16.97
N LEU A 14 -11.40 17.69 16.81
CA LEU A 14 -10.15 17.78 16.02
C LEU A 14 -10.43 18.10 14.55
N LEU A 15 -11.49 17.54 13.96
CA LEU A 15 -11.87 17.81 12.58
C LEU A 15 -12.34 19.27 12.41
N MET A 16 -13.15 19.79 13.33
CA MET A 16 -13.63 21.17 13.31
C MET A 16 -12.50 22.19 13.54
N SER A 17 -11.52 21.85 14.38
CA SER A 17 -10.40 22.72 14.73
C SER A 17 -9.13 22.44 13.91
N ARG A 18 -9.22 21.65 12.83
CA ARG A 18 -8.09 21.20 12.00
C ARG A 18 -7.15 22.34 11.61
N ASP A 19 -7.68 23.43 11.11
CA ASP A 19 -6.89 24.55 10.60
C ASP A 19 -6.11 25.27 11.71
N GLN A 20 -6.70 25.34 12.90
CA GLN A 20 -6.03 25.89 14.08
C GLN A 20 -4.86 25.02 14.51
N PHE A 21 -5.05 23.69 14.61
CA PHE A 21 -3.96 22.75 14.95
C PHE A 21 -2.84 22.76 13.92
N VAL A 22 -3.18 22.77 12.63
CA VAL A 22 -2.20 22.88 11.55
C VAL A 22 -1.45 24.22 11.63
N GLY A 23 -2.15 25.32 11.93
CA GLY A 23 -1.55 26.63 12.15
C GLY A 23 -0.59 26.67 13.33
N GLN A 24 -0.98 26.09 14.46
CA GLN A 24 -0.14 25.95 15.66
C GLN A 24 1.10 25.10 15.37
N GLY A 25 0.96 23.97 14.68
CA GLY A 25 2.07 23.13 14.27
C GLY A 25 3.08 23.86 13.37
N LYS A 26 2.59 24.63 12.40
CA LYS A 26 3.44 25.47 11.55
C LYS A 26 4.14 26.55 12.38
N LYS A 27 3.44 27.22 13.32
CA LYS A 27 4.02 28.23 14.21
C LYS A 27 5.19 27.67 15.03
N ILE A 28 5.00 26.46 15.61
CA ILE A 28 6.05 25.77 16.35
C ILE A 28 7.23 25.43 15.42
N LEU A 29 6.95 24.90 14.24
CA LEU A 29 7.98 24.59 13.24
C LEU A 29 8.82 25.82 12.90
N PHE A 30 8.18 26.97 12.60
CA PHE A 30 8.89 28.19 12.27
C PHE A 30 9.68 28.75 13.45
N ALA A 31 9.21 28.56 14.69
CA ALA A 31 9.93 28.96 15.90
C ALA A 31 11.20 28.12 16.13
N LEU A 32 11.15 26.82 15.83
CA LEU A 32 12.28 25.89 15.99
C LEU A 32 13.31 25.97 14.85
N CYS A 33 12.89 26.36 13.66
CA CYS A 33 13.78 26.42 12.50
C CYS A 33 14.66 27.66 12.53
N ARG A 34 15.96 27.44 12.54
CA ARG A 34 16.98 28.53 12.52
C ARG A 34 17.12 29.17 11.13
N LYS A 35 16.86 28.42 10.05
CA LYS A 35 16.99 28.88 8.65
C LYS A 35 15.69 28.70 7.90
N ARG A 36 15.25 29.71 7.13
CA ARG A 36 14.03 29.66 6.30
C ARG A 36 14.03 28.48 5.32
N SER A 37 15.16 28.21 4.66
CA SER A 37 15.26 27.08 3.71
C SER A 37 15.02 25.71 4.37
N THR A 38 15.40 25.53 5.65
CA THR A 38 15.13 24.31 6.40
C THR A 38 13.65 24.15 6.67
N CYS A 39 12.94 25.24 7.00
CA CYS A 39 11.49 25.20 7.20
C CYS A 39 10.75 24.81 5.92
N ASP A 40 11.15 25.36 4.76
CA ASP A 40 10.51 25.04 3.48
C ASP A 40 10.70 23.57 3.11
N VAL A 41 11.89 23.01 3.36
CA VAL A 41 12.17 21.58 3.13
C VAL A 41 11.30 20.71 4.04
N ILE A 42 11.22 21.01 5.33
CA ILE A 42 10.37 20.25 6.27
C ILE A 42 8.90 20.35 5.87
N LEU A 43 8.41 21.53 5.50
CA LEU A 43 7.03 21.72 5.04
C LEU A 43 6.75 20.91 3.75
N LYS A 44 7.72 20.83 2.83
CA LYS A 44 7.60 20.00 1.63
C LYS A 44 7.42 18.53 2.00
N HIS A 45 8.23 18.03 2.93
CA HIS A 45 8.13 16.63 3.37
C HIS A 45 6.83 16.36 4.12
N LEU A 46 6.39 17.25 5.00
CA LEU A 46 5.10 17.11 5.70
C LEU A 46 3.91 17.09 4.73
N ARG A 47 3.92 17.92 3.68
CA ARG A 47 2.90 17.89 2.63
C ARG A 47 2.91 16.57 1.84
N ALA A 48 4.10 16.05 1.55
CA ALA A 48 4.23 14.75 0.86
C ALA A 48 3.70 13.60 1.72
N ILE A 49 4.06 13.55 3.00
CA ILE A 49 3.55 12.57 3.97
C ILE A 49 2.02 12.67 4.07
N ASN A 50 1.48 13.88 4.23
CA ASN A 50 0.02 14.07 4.27
C ASN A 50 -0.66 13.58 2.99
N ARG A 51 -0.04 13.77 1.82
CA ARG A 51 -0.55 13.26 0.54
C ARG A 51 -0.56 11.74 0.49
N ILE A 52 0.51 11.08 0.97
CA ILE A 52 0.61 9.62 1.07
C ILE A 52 -0.51 9.08 1.96
N PHE A 53 -0.66 9.63 3.16
CA PHE A 53 -1.69 9.22 4.10
C PHE A 53 -3.10 9.44 3.57
N SER A 54 -3.41 10.66 3.14
CA SER A 54 -4.76 10.99 2.64
C SER A 54 -5.11 10.21 1.38
N GLY A 55 -4.15 10.06 0.46
CA GLY A 55 -4.34 9.28 -0.76
C GLY A 55 -4.61 7.81 -0.46
N PHE A 56 -3.83 7.21 0.44
CA PHE A 56 -4.02 5.82 0.84
C PHE A 56 -5.35 5.59 1.57
N VAL A 57 -5.65 6.40 2.60
CA VAL A 57 -6.86 6.22 3.41
C VAL A 57 -8.11 6.47 2.58
N SER A 58 -8.18 7.58 1.83
CA SER A 58 -9.34 7.88 0.99
C SER A 58 -9.49 6.87 -0.16
N GLY A 59 -8.38 6.47 -0.77
CA GLY A 59 -8.38 5.43 -1.80
C GLY A 59 -8.90 4.10 -1.26
N LYS A 60 -8.44 3.67 -0.08
CA LYS A 60 -8.85 2.39 0.50
C LYS A 60 -10.32 2.40 0.99
N LEU A 61 -10.79 3.54 1.49
CA LEU A 61 -12.22 3.71 1.82
C LEU A 61 -13.12 3.63 0.58
N LEU A 62 -12.70 4.30 -0.50
CA LEU A 62 -13.44 4.27 -1.76
C LEU A 62 -13.44 2.87 -2.39
N ASP A 63 -12.30 2.21 -2.41
CA ASP A 63 -12.11 0.83 -2.85
C ASP A 63 -13.05 -0.13 -2.10
N SER A 64 -13.02 -0.09 -0.78
CA SER A 64 -13.89 -0.90 0.09
C SER A 64 -15.38 -0.67 -0.14
N LEU A 65 -15.77 0.59 -0.36
CA LEU A 65 -17.14 0.94 -0.67
C LEU A 65 -17.58 0.35 -2.02
N ILE A 66 -16.75 0.47 -3.04
CA ILE A 66 -17.03 -0.08 -4.38
C ILE A 66 -17.12 -1.60 -4.32
N ILE A 67 -16.19 -2.27 -3.66
CA ILE A 67 -16.20 -3.73 -3.48
C ILE A 67 -17.45 -4.18 -2.72
N GLY A 68 -17.84 -3.47 -1.67
CA GLY A 68 -19.06 -3.75 -0.92
C GLY A 68 -20.32 -3.64 -1.79
N ILE A 69 -20.42 -2.59 -2.62
CA ILE A 69 -21.53 -2.37 -3.54
C ILE A 69 -21.58 -3.46 -4.62
N ILE A 70 -20.46 -3.76 -5.27
CA ILE A 70 -20.37 -4.83 -6.29
C ILE A 70 -20.76 -6.16 -5.68
N CYS A 71 -20.23 -6.49 -4.50
CA CYS A 71 -20.56 -7.70 -3.77
C CYS A 71 -22.07 -7.77 -3.50
N GLY A 72 -22.68 -6.69 -3.00
CA GLY A 72 -24.11 -6.62 -2.70
C GLY A 72 -24.98 -6.83 -3.92
N ILE A 73 -24.67 -6.18 -5.03
CA ILE A 73 -25.40 -6.33 -6.29
C ILE A 73 -25.28 -7.77 -6.80
N CYS A 74 -24.07 -8.31 -6.90
CA CYS A 74 -23.83 -9.65 -7.43
C CYS A 74 -24.48 -10.74 -6.56
N LEU A 75 -24.33 -10.67 -5.23
CA LEU A 75 -24.94 -11.66 -4.34
C LEU A 75 -26.48 -11.58 -4.35
N SER A 76 -27.05 -10.39 -4.52
CA SER A 76 -28.50 -10.21 -4.67
C SER A 76 -29.00 -10.82 -5.98
N LEU A 77 -28.30 -10.61 -7.09
CA LEU A 77 -28.62 -11.21 -8.39
C LEU A 77 -28.52 -12.74 -8.38
N LEU A 78 -27.57 -13.28 -7.62
CA LEU A 78 -27.39 -14.73 -7.42
C LEU A 78 -28.40 -15.32 -6.40
N HIS A 79 -29.34 -14.49 -5.90
CA HIS A 79 -30.31 -14.88 -4.87
C HIS A 79 -29.68 -15.57 -3.66
N MET A 80 -28.54 -15.02 -3.21
CA MET A 80 -27.80 -15.54 -2.05
C MET A 80 -28.52 -15.18 -0.74
N PRO A 81 -28.62 -16.11 0.22
CA PRO A 81 -29.08 -15.78 1.56
C PRO A 81 -28.13 -14.77 2.20
N TYR A 82 -28.69 -13.85 2.98
CA TYR A 82 -27.92 -12.82 3.70
C TYR A 82 -27.01 -11.93 2.83
N ALA A 83 -27.36 -11.74 1.52
CA ALA A 83 -26.54 -10.98 0.57
C ALA A 83 -26.11 -9.62 1.11
N MET A 84 -27.02 -8.86 1.74
CA MET A 84 -26.74 -7.55 2.31
C MET A 84 -25.74 -7.63 3.49
N LEU A 85 -25.93 -8.59 4.40
CA LEU A 85 -25.03 -8.78 5.54
C LEU A 85 -23.61 -9.14 5.06
N ILE A 86 -23.52 -10.09 4.14
CA ILE A 86 -22.25 -10.56 3.58
C ILE A 86 -21.53 -9.43 2.84
N SER A 87 -22.23 -8.65 2.04
CA SER A 87 -21.63 -7.53 1.29
C SER A 87 -21.10 -6.44 2.21
N VAL A 88 -21.78 -6.15 3.31
CA VAL A 88 -21.31 -5.20 4.33
C VAL A 88 -20.08 -5.74 5.03
N ILE A 89 -20.07 -7.02 5.41
CA ILE A 89 -18.89 -7.66 6.03
C ILE A 89 -17.69 -7.58 5.08
N VAL A 90 -17.84 -8.02 3.82
CA VAL A 90 -16.79 -8.02 2.81
C VAL A 90 -16.30 -6.59 2.54
N GLY A 91 -17.21 -5.62 2.38
CA GLY A 91 -16.87 -4.23 2.15
C GLY A 91 -16.08 -3.62 3.32
N ILE A 92 -16.55 -3.77 4.56
CA ILE A 92 -15.88 -3.21 5.73
C ILE A 92 -14.50 -3.85 5.93
N THR A 93 -14.40 -5.16 5.82
CA THR A 93 -13.13 -5.85 6.03
C THR A 93 -12.11 -5.54 4.93
N ASN A 94 -12.56 -5.23 3.71
CA ASN A 94 -11.68 -4.86 2.59
C ASN A 94 -10.88 -3.56 2.85
N ILE A 95 -11.21 -2.78 3.86
CA ILE A 95 -10.39 -1.63 4.32
C ILE A 95 -8.97 -2.08 4.70
N ILE A 96 -8.84 -3.30 5.24
CA ILE A 96 -7.53 -3.86 5.63
C ILE A 96 -6.84 -4.44 4.38
N PRO A 97 -5.71 -3.88 3.95
CA PRO A 97 -5.01 -4.37 2.76
C PRO A 97 -4.59 -5.84 2.92
N VAL A 98 -4.66 -6.61 1.85
CA VAL A 98 -4.25 -8.03 1.75
C VAL A 98 -5.08 -8.97 2.62
N PHE A 99 -5.26 -8.69 3.90
CA PHE A 99 -5.97 -9.55 4.84
C PHE A 99 -7.48 -9.32 4.89
N GLY A 100 -7.95 -8.14 4.47
CA GLY A 100 -9.37 -7.78 4.49
C GLY A 100 -10.28 -8.78 3.78
N PRO A 101 -9.95 -9.18 2.55
CA PRO A 101 -10.70 -10.20 1.83
C PRO A 101 -10.89 -11.51 2.60
N PHE A 102 -9.86 -11.99 3.28
CA PHE A 102 -9.92 -13.21 4.08
C PHE A 102 -10.81 -13.04 5.32
N PHE A 103 -10.69 -11.90 6.01
CA PHE A 103 -11.54 -11.59 7.17
C PHE A 103 -13.01 -11.42 6.79
N GLY A 104 -13.31 -11.02 5.56
CA GLY A 104 -14.67 -10.96 5.05
C GLY A 104 -15.18 -12.29 4.52
N ALA A 105 -14.38 -12.99 3.73
CA ALA A 105 -14.79 -14.22 3.06
C ALA A 105 -15.01 -15.39 4.02
N ILE A 106 -14.11 -15.58 5.01
CA ILE A 106 -14.17 -16.73 5.93
C ILE A 106 -15.48 -16.73 6.74
N PRO A 107 -15.85 -15.68 7.50
CA PRO A 107 -17.10 -15.69 8.26
C PRO A 107 -18.34 -15.73 7.34
N SER A 108 -18.27 -15.08 6.18
CA SER A 108 -19.38 -15.11 5.20
C SER A 108 -19.60 -16.50 4.61
N ALA A 109 -18.52 -17.20 4.25
CA ALA A 109 -18.58 -18.59 3.79
C ALA A 109 -19.13 -19.51 4.89
N PHE A 110 -18.72 -19.30 6.15
CA PHE A 110 -19.24 -20.07 7.27
C PHE A 110 -20.76 -19.89 7.49
N ILE A 111 -21.25 -18.65 7.41
CA ILE A 111 -22.70 -18.37 7.46
C ILE A 111 -23.45 -19.10 6.34
N LEU A 112 -22.92 -19.05 5.10
CA LEU A 112 -23.53 -19.72 3.96
C LEU A 112 -23.44 -21.24 4.07
N LEU A 113 -22.35 -21.78 4.58
CA LEU A 113 -22.17 -23.23 4.76
C LEU A 113 -23.23 -23.83 5.70
N LEU A 114 -23.60 -23.08 6.74
CA LEU A 114 -24.63 -23.52 7.69
C LEU A 114 -26.05 -23.43 7.12
N THR A 115 -26.30 -22.60 6.11
CA THR A 115 -27.62 -22.38 5.53
C THR A 115 -27.83 -23.14 4.22
N ASP A 116 -26.85 -23.09 3.31
CA ASP A 116 -26.91 -23.74 2.00
C ASP A 116 -25.48 -24.02 1.51
N PRO A 117 -24.97 -25.25 1.69
CA PRO A 117 -23.63 -25.63 1.25
C PRO A 117 -23.37 -25.42 -0.26
N GLY A 118 -24.41 -25.58 -1.10
CA GLY A 118 -24.30 -25.35 -2.54
C GLY A 118 -24.03 -23.89 -2.86
N LYS A 119 -24.74 -22.98 -2.19
CA LYS A 119 -24.51 -21.54 -2.33
C LYS A 119 -23.17 -21.09 -1.71
N CYS A 120 -22.70 -21.75 -0.68
CA CYS A 120 -21.35 -21.51 -0.13
C CYS A 120 -20.27 -21.72 -1.20
N LEU A 121 -20.34 -22.80 -1.98
CA LEU A 121 -19.40 -23.06 -3.06
C LEU A 121 -19.43 -21.96 -4.13
N ILE A 122 -20.62 -21.54 -4.55
CA ILE A 122 -20.80 -20.45 -5.51
C ILE A 122 -20.18 -19.14 -4.96
N PHE A 123 -20.40 -18.86 -3.67
CA PHE A 123 -19.83 -17.69 -3.02
C PHE A 123 -18.31 -17.70 -3.00
N ILE A 124 -17.67 -18.83 -2.71
CA ILE A 124 -16.21 -18.98 -2.71
C ILE A 124 -15.66 -18.65 -4.10
N VAL A 125 -16.24 -19.22 -5.16
CA VAL A 125 -15.83 -18.93 -6.55
C VAL A 125 -16.03 -17.44 -6.86
N PHE A 126 -17.17 -16.87 -6.51
CA PHE A 126 -17.48 -15.46 -6.72
C PHE A 126 -16.46 -14.56 -6.01
N VAL A 127 -16.13 -14.80 -4.73
CA VAL A 127 -15.18 -14.00 -3.97
C VAL A 127 -13.78 -14.08 -4.59
N ILE A 128 -13.34 -15.24 -5.04
CA ILE A 128 -12.05 -15.36 -5.72
C ILE A 128 -12.02 -14.48 -6.98
N ILE A 129 -13.07 -14.51 -7.79
CA ILE A 129 -13.19 -13.67 -8.99
C ILE A 129 -13.20 -12.19 -8.59
N LEU A 130 -14.00 -11.81 -7.59
CA LEU A 130 -14.07 -10.45 -7.09
C LEU A 130 -12.70 -9.94 -6.64
N GLN A 131 -11.90 -10.77 -5.94
CA GLN A 131 -10.55 -10.41 -5.50
C GLN A 131 -9.57 -10.25 -6.67
N GLN A 132 -9.72 -11.04 -7.74
CA GLN A 132 -8.92 -10.85 -8.95
C GLN A 132 -9.27 -9.53 -9.65
N VAL A 133 -10.54 -9.15 -9.68
CA VAL A 133 -10.97 -7.87 -10.24
C VAL A 133 -10.48 -6.71 -9.36
N ASP A 134 -10.57 -6.84 -8.05
CA ASP A 134 -10.05 -5.86 -7.09
C ASP A 134 -8.54 -5.66 -7.27
N GLY A 135 -7.77 -6.71 -7.15
CA GLY A 135 -6.30 -6.65 -7.19
C GLY A 135 -5.71 -6.20 -8.53
N ASN A 136 -6.37 -6.51 -9.65
CA ASN A 136 -5.81 -6.22 -10.98
C ASN A 136 -6.44 -5.00 -11.67
N ILE A 137 -7.66 -4.58 -11.28
CA ILE A 137 -8.39 -3.53 -11.99
C ILE A 137 -8.77 -2.38 -11.04
N ILE A 138 -9.50 -2.68 -9.96
CA ILE A 138 -10.08 -1.65 -9.08
C ILE A 138 -8.99 -1.01 -8.23
N GLY A 139 -8.23 -1.83 -7.51
CA GLY A 139 -7.15 -1.37 -6.63
C GLY A 139 -6.12 -0.48 -7.35
N PRO A 140 -5.52 -0.92 -8.47
CA PRO A 140 -4.59 -0.06 -9.23
C PRO A 140 -5.22 1.24 -9.73
N LYS A 141 -6.49 1.23 -10.14
CA LYS A 141 -7.17 2.44 -10.60
C LYS A 141 -7.48 3.44 -9.49
N ILE A 142 -7.81 2.96 -8.29
CA ILE A 142 -8.20 3.81 -7.16
C ILE A 142 -6.99 4.26 -6.34
N LEU A 143 -6.13 3.31 -5.97
CA LEU A 143 -4.96 3.58 -5.14
C LEU A 143 -3.81 4.16 -5.98
N GLY A 144 -3.70 3.78 -7.26
CA GLY A 144 -2.62 4.21 -8.15
C GLY A 144 -1.25 4.03 -7.49
N ASP A 145 -0.32 4.93 -7.81
CA ASP A 145 1.01 4.97 -7.18
C ASP A 145 1.02 5.74 -5.85
N SER A 146 -0.11 5.76 -5.12
CA SER A 146 -0.26 6.60 -3.92
C SER A 146 0.79 6.34 -2.86
N THR A 147 1.32 5.13 -2.78
CA THR A 147 2.36 4.77 -1.81
C THR A 147 3.76 4.68 -2.42
N GLY A 148 3.88 4.46 -3.73
CA GLY A 148 5.16 4.25 -4.43
C GLY A 148 5.95 3.04 -3.92
N LEU A 149 5.28 2.09 -3.25
CA LEU A 149 5.88 0.87 -2.71
C LEU A 149 5.61 -0.32 -3.64
N SER A 150 6.61 -1.20 -3.79
CA SER A 150 6.38 -2.51 -4.42
C SER A 150 5.55 -3.42 -3.50
N ALA A 151 4.92 -4.46 -4.07
CA ALA A 151 4.10 -5.42 -3.33
C ALA A 151 4.85 -6.06 -2.15
N PHE A 152 6.15 -6.33 -2.31
CA PHE A 152 7.00 -6.83 -1.23
C PHE A 152 7.03 -5.86 -0.02
N TRP A 153 7.24 -4.58 -0.25
CA TRP A 153 7.30 -3.58 0.81
C TRP A 153 5.94 -3.33 1.47
N VAL A 154 4.85 -3.49 0.73
CA VAL A 154 3.48 -3.44 1.30
C VAL A 154 3.28 -4.60 2.26
N LEU A 155 3.61 -5.84 1.86
CA LEU A 155 3.50 -7.02 2.73
C LEU A 155 4.40 -6.90 3.95
N PHE A 156 5.65 -6.48 3.77
CA PHE A 156 6.60 -6.24 4.87
C PHE A 156 6.06 -5.21 5.86
N ALA A 157 5.52 -4.09 5.38
CA ALA A 157 4.93 -3.06 6.22
C ALA A 157 3.76 -3.61 7.06
N LEU A 158 2.87 -4.39 6.44
CA LEU A 158 1.73 -5.00 7.13
C LEU A 158 2.18 -5.93 8.25
N LEU A 159 3.15 -6.82 7.98
CA LEU A 159 3.64 -7.77 8.98
C LEU A 159 4.37 -7.05 10.12
N LEU A 160 5.24 -6.09 9.79
CA LEU A 160 6.00 -5.31 10.77
C LEU A 160 5.07 -4.52 11.69
N PHE A 161 4.17 -3.72 11.12
CA PHE A 161 3.30 -2.87 11.91
C PHE A 161 2.17 -3.63 12.61
N ASN A 162 1.73 -4.77 12.05
CA ASN A 162 0.84 -5.67 12.79
C ASN A 162 1.50 -6.16 14.08
N HIS A 163 2.77 -6.55 14.02
CA HIS A 163 3.50 -6.98 15.22
C HIS A 163 3.66 -5.85 16.24
N LEU A 164 3.92 -4.62 15.80
CA LEU A 164 4.16 -3.46 16.67
C LEU A 164 2.88 -2.85 17.25
N MET A 165 1.81 -2.79 16.49
CA MET A 165 0.59 -2.02 16.81
C MET A 165 -0.70 -2.84 16.63
N GLY A 166 -0.61 -4.15 16.38
CA GLY A 166 -1.77 -5.03 16.17
C GLY A 166 -2.66 -4.55 15.03
N PHE A 167 -3.97 -4.58 15.25
CA PHE A 167 -4.99 -4.21 14.25
C PHE A 167 -4.75 -2.82 13.62
N TRP A 168 -4.41 -1.81 14.43
CA TRP A 168 -4.11 -0.46 13.93
C TRP A 168 -2.88 -0.43 13.05
N GLY A 169 -1.91 -1.30 13.32
CA GLY A 169 -0.74 -1.48 12.47
C GLY A 169 -1.08 -2.08 11.11
N MET A 170 -2.02 -3.01 11.03
CA MET A 170 -2.51 -3.52 9.74
C MET A 170 -3.19 -2.43 8.90
N LEU A 171 -3.93 -1.54 9.53
CA LEU A 171 -4.66 -0.49 8.84
C LEU A 171 -3.75 0.66 8.38
N LEU A 172 -2.84 1.11 9.25
CA LEU A 172 -2.01 2.29 9.02
C LEU A 172 -0.56 1.96 8.63
N GLY A 173 -0.16 0.69 8.70
CA GLY A 173 1.22 0.27 8.47
C GLY A 173 1.75 0.63 7.09
N VAL A 174 0.92 0.46 6.06
CA VAL A 174 1.32 0.79 4.67
C VAL A 174 1.64 2.28 4.51
N PRO A 175 0.77 3.24 4.87
CA PRO A 175 1.09 4.66 4.73
C PRO A 175 2.19 5.13 5.69
N LEU A 176 2.34 4.51 6.88
CA LEU A 176 3.45 4.78 7.79
C LEU A 176 4.78 4.38 7.16
N PHE A 177 4.86 3.15 6.64
CA PHE A 177 6.06 2.66 5.99
C PHE A 177 6.37 3.44 4.71
N ALA A 178 5.37 3.75 3.89
CA ALA A 178 5.54 4.56 2.68
C ALA A 178 6.11 5.94 3.00
N SER A 179 5.65 6.57 4.09
CA SER A 179 6.18 7.86 4.55
C SER A 179 7.62 7.76 5.02
N PHE A 180 7.96 6.70 5.77
CA PHE A 180 9.33 6.43 6.18
C PHE A 180 10.24 6.17 4.97
N TYR A 181 9.79 5.31 4.04
CA TYR A 181 10.52 5.00 2.81
C TYR A 181 10.75 6.25 1.95
N TYR A 182 9.74 7.11 1.82
CA TYR A 182 9.86 8.39 1.13
C TYR A 182 10.94 9.28 1.77
N LEU A 183 10.93 9.44 3.10
CA LEU A 183 11.93 10.24 3.81
C LEU A 183 13.35 9.67 3.65
N LEU A 184 13.49 8.36 3.76
CA LEU A 184 14.77 7.66 3.58
C LEU A 184 15.31 7.87 2.15
N ARG A 185 14.46 7.68 1.14
CA ARG A 185 14.82 7.90 -0.26
C ARG A 185 15.26 9.34 -0.52
N GLU A 186 14.52 10.32 0.00
CA GLU A 186 14.87 11.73 -0.17
C GLU A 186 16.18 12.10 0.55
N PHE A 187 16.42 11.52 1.73
CA PHE A 187 17.68 11.67 2.44
C PHE A 187 18.86 11.09 1.65
N ILE A 188 18.71 9.88 1.13
CA ILE A 188 19.73 9.22 0.28
C ILE A 188 19.99 10.07 -0.97
N ASN A 189 18.92 10.45 -1.69
CA ASN A 189 19.04 11.26 -2.90
C ASN A 189 19.72 12.61 -2.65
N ALA A 190 19.43 13.26 -1.52
CA ALA A 190 20.12 14.51 -1.14
C ALA A 190 21.63 14.31 -0.90
N ARG A 191 22.05 13.14 -0.39
CA ARG A 191 23.46 12.78 -0.21
C ARG A 191 24.15 12.45 -1.54
N LEU A 192 23.44 11.70 -2.42
CA LEU A 192 23.96 11.33 -3.75
C LEU A 192 24.17 12.58 -4.63
N ARG A 193 23.19 13.50 -4.62
CA ARG A 193 23.30 14.79 -5.34
C ARG A 193 24.54 15.60 -4.92
N LYS A 194 24.84 15.62 -3.64
CA LYS A 194 26.04 16.32 -3.13
C LYS A 194 27.36 15.70 -3.61
N LYS A 195 27.32 14.41 -3.96
CA LYS A 195 28.49 13.66 -4.45
C LYS A 195 28.48 13.50 -5.97
N SER A 196 27.51 14.11 -6.67
CA SER A 196 27.31 13.99 -8.13
C SER A 196 27.13 12.54 -8.60
N PHE A 197 26.58 11.68 -7.75
CA PHE A 197 26.27 10.30 -8.09
C PHE A 197 24.87 10.18 -8.69
N PRO A 198 24.61 9.14 -9.52
CA PRO A 198 23.31 8.86 -10.10
C PRO A 198 22.23 8.71 -9.04
N LEU A 199 20.97 9.03 -9.39
CA LEU A 199 19.84 8.93 -8.45
C LEU A 199 18.97 7.69 -8.70
N GLU A 200 19.11 7.07 -9.87
CA GLU A 200 18.30 5.93 -10.25
C GLU A 200 18.91 4.62 -9.73
N THR A 201 18.08 3.80 -9.09
CA THR A 201 18.52 2.52 -8.50
C THR A 201 19.07 1.56 -9.55
N GLN A 202 18.56 1.63 -10.79
CA GLN A 202 19.01 0.75 -11.87
C GLN A 202 20.47 0.94 -12.22
N GLU A 203 20.99 2.16 -12.08
CA GLU A 203 22.39 2.46 -12.35
C GLU A 203 23.34 1.78 -11.34
N TYR A 204 22.83 1.36 -10.18
CA TYR A 204 23.61 0.68 -9.16
C TYR A 204 23.60 -0.85 -9.26
N VAL A 205 22.74 -1.44 -10.11
CA VAL A 205 22.61 -2.90 -10.24
C VAL A 205 23.89 -3.56 -10.73
N HIS A 206 24.65 -2.86 -11.61
CA HIS A 206 25.87 -3.37 -12.22
C HIS A 206 27.15 -2.66 -11.71
N VAL A 207 27.06 -1.96 -10.59
CA VAL A 207 28.22 -1.28 -10.01
C VAL A 207 29.16 -2.32 -9.38
N SER A 208 30.42 -2.32 -9.80
CA SER A 208 31.49 -3.15 -9.22
C SER A 208 32.25 -2.44 -8.10
N GLY A 209 32.31 -1.12 -8.11
CA GLY A 209 33.05 -0.35 -7.12
C GLY A 209 33.14 1.13 -7.46
N ILE A 210 34.05 1.81 -6.75
CA ILE A 210 34.39 3.20 -7.01
C ILE A 210 35.87 3.19 -7.45
N ASP A 211 36.14 3.84 -8.58
CA ASP A 211 37.47 3.96 -9.15
C ASP A 211 38.34 4.89 -8.30
N GLU A 212 39.68 4.83 -8.43
CA GLU A 212 40.64 5.69 -7.71
C GLU A 212 40.36 7.19 -7.92
N LYS A 213 39.69 7.53 -9.03
CA LYS A 213 39.25 8.90 -9.35
C LYS A 213 37.90 9.30 -8.72
N GLY A 214 37.26 8.41 -7.94
CA GLY A 214 35.98 8.65 -7.29
C GLY A 214 34.77 8.48 -8.21
N SER A 215 34.91 7.94 -9.43
CA SER A 215 33.82 7.62 -10.35
C SER A 215 33.34 6.18 -10.17
N ILE A 216 32.07 5.92 -10.53
CA ILE A 216 31.46 4.59 -10.44
C ILE A 216 32.05 3.70 -11.54
N SER A 217 32.57 2.54 -11.16
CA SER A 217 32.98 1.49 -12.10
C SER A 217 31.86 0.45 -12.22
N TYR A 218 31.59 -0.01 -13.43
CA TYR A 218 30.53 -0.98 -13.73
C TYR A 218 31.13 -2.34 -14.03
N LEU A 219 30.42 -3.40 -13.61
CA LEU A 219 30.71 -4.76 -14.06
C LEU A 219 30.47 -4.84 -15.58
N PRO A 220 31.34 -5.54 -16.33
CA PRO A 220 31.02 -5.85 -17.72
C PRO A 220 29.68 -6.59 -17.78
N PRO A 221 28.86 -6.37 -18.82
CA PRO A 221 27.62 -7.11 -18.98
C PRO A 221 27.91 -8.61 -18.91
N PRO A 222 27.06 -9.43 -18.25
CA PRO A 222 27.28 -10.86 -18.20
C PRO A 222 27.39 -11.37 -19.64
N VAL A 223 28.53 -11.94 -20.00
CA VAL A 223 28.70 -12.67 -21.25
C VAL A 223 27.79 -13.90 -21.12
N ILE A 224 26.59 -13.81 -21.70
CA ILE A 224 25.72 -14.97 -21.86
C ILE A 224 26.42 -15.80 -22.95
N GLU A 225 27.35 -16.68 -22.56
CA GLU A 225 27.77 -17.76 -23.44
C GLU A 225 26.54 -18.63 -23.67
N PHE A 226 25.87 -18.41 -24.79
CA PHE A 226 24.95 -19.39 -25.34
C PHE A 226 25.79 -20.64 -25.65
N HIS A 227 25.89 -21.57 -24.71
CA HIS A 227 26.34 -22.90 -24.98
C HIS A 227 25.35 -23.50 -25.98
N PRO A 228 25.72 -23.77 -27.21
CA PRO A 228 24.84 -24.39 -28.19
C PRO A 228 24.63 -25.86 -27.77
N LEU A 229 23.64 -26.09 -26.89
CA LEU A 229 23.23 -27.46 -26.48
C LEU A 229 22.48 -28.21 -27.58
N PHE A 230 22.38 -27.63 -28.78
CA PHE A 230 21.83 -28.31 -29.97
C PHE A 230 22.75 -28.08 -31.17
N ARG A 231 23.91 -28.68 -31.16
CA ARG A 231 24.55 -29.06 -32.41
C ARG A 231 24.01 -30.45 -32.76
N GLY A 232 22.82 -30.48 -33.38
CA GLY A 232 22.32 -31.68 -34.04
C GLY A 232 23.32 -32.06 -35.12
N GLU A 233 23.95 -33.21 -34.95
CA GLU A 233 24.56 -33.96 -36.02
C GLU A 233 23.45 -34.32 -37.02
N ASP A 234 23.37 -33.60 -38.10
CA ASP A 234 22.73 -34.05 -39.34
C ASP A 234 23.77 -34.03 -40.45
N SER A 235 24.66 -35.01 -40.38
CA SER A 235 25.34 -35.50 -41.54
C SER A 235 25.08 -37.01 -41.54
N LEU A 236 24.09 -37.45 -42.33
CA LEU A 236 24.08 -38.74 -43.03
C LEU A 236 22.83 -38.83 -43.91
N TRP A 237 23.11 -38.86 -45.27
CA TRP A 237 22.33 -39.18 -46.48
C TRP A 237 21.72 -38.02 -47.22
#